data_78f25cf6f24f39b9dc28759063e0d00c
#
_entry.id   78f25cf6f24f39b9dc28759063e0d00c
#
_cell.length_a   1.000
_cell.length_b   1.000
_cell.length_c   1.000
_cell.angle_alpha   90.00
_cell.angle_beta   90.00
_cell.angle_gamma   90.00
#
_symmetry.space_group_name_H-M   'P 1'
#
loop_
_entity.id
_entity.type
_entity.pdbx_description
1 polymer ?
#
loop_
_entity_poly.entity_id
_entity_poly.type
_entity_poly.pdbx_seq_one_letter_code
_entity_poly.pdbx_strand_id
1 'polypeptide(L)'
;MGAKGAAIATVIGQIFAFGLAVTLNRLKNDDIRLNPRTFRPDFRLIGSIYAIGVPSILMMAIGSVMTFLLNIILITYTAARELSATVFGVYFKLNSFVFMPVFGLNNGIIPIVAYNYGARNRRRMMQAVKLAVVYAASYILLGLLAFTLIPGPLLRIFNASEEMLRVGIPAIRIIGSTFLFAGTCIAMGSVFQALGYGTYSMIVSFARQLVVLLPSAYILARIGMNTGVDWLVWLSFPIAEVASLITTLILFRRLYKNVIAPLPEGNL
;
A
#
# COMPACT_ATOMS: atom_id res chain seq x y z
N MET A 1 -13.47 -17.08 25.51
CA MET A 1 -12.09 -17.39 25.15
C MET A 1 -11.21 -16.15 24.82
N GLY A 2 -11.77 -14.97 24.59
CA GLY A 2 -11.03 -13.73 24.40
C GLY A 2 -9.87 -13.81 23.38
N ALA A 3 -8.74 -13.17 23.68
CA ALA A 3 -7.55 -13.13 22.81
C ALA A 3 -6.96 -14.52 22.50
N LYS A 4 -7.00 -15.46 23.46
CA LYS A 4 -6.54 -16.85 23.23
C LYS A 4 -7.38 -17.57 22.18
N GLY A 5 -8.70 -17.37 22.15
CA GLY A 5 -9.58 -17.96 21.14
C GLY A 5 -9.30 -17.41 19.74
N ALA A 6 -9.07 -16.12 19.61
CA ALA A 6 -8.68 -15.51 18.33
C ALA A 6 -7.35 -16.04 17.80
N ALA A 7 -6.34 -16.20 18.67
CA ALA A 7 -5.05 -16.76 18.28
C ALA A 7 -5.17 -18.23 17.80
N ILE A 8 -5.91 -19.05 18.52
CA ILE A 8 -6.14 -20.46 18.16
C ILE A 8 -6.87 -20.56 16.81
N ALA A 9 -7.93 -19.75 16.59
CA ALA A 9 -8.67 -19.72 15.33
C ALA A 9 -7.76 -19.34 14.15
N THR A 10 -6.87 -18.38 14.35
CA THR A 10 -5.89 -17.97 13.33
C THR A 10 -4.95 -19.11 12.96
N VAL A 11 -4.38 -19.81 13.98
CA VAL A 11 -3.47 -20.93 13.75
C VAL A 11 -4.18 -22.09 13.03
N ILE A 12 -5.39 -22.44 13.45
CA ILE A 12 -6.21 -23.48 12.78
C ILE A 12 -6.47 -23.11 11.32
N GLY A 13 -6.86 -21.85 11.06
CA GLY A 13 -7.07 -21.35 9.70
C GLY A 13 -5.81 -21.44 8.82
N GLN A 14 -4.65 -21.12 9.36
CA GLN A 14 -3.36 -21.22 8.64
C GLN A 14 -2.98 -22.69 8.35
N ILE A 15 -3.17 -23.60 9.31
CA ILE A 15 -2.92 -25.03 9.11
C ILE A 15 -3.85 -25.59 8.01
N PHE A 16 -5.12 -25.23 8.05
CA PHE A 16 -6.09 -25.64 7.04
C PHE A 16 -5.72 -25.10 5.65
N ALA A 17 -5.40 -23.81 5.55
CA ALA A 17 -4.96 -23.18 4.30
C ALA A 17 -3.69 -23.82 3.74
N PHE A 18 -2.71 -24.13 4.58
CA PHE A 18 -1.50 -24.85 4.18
C PHE A 18 -1.81 -26.25 3.66
N GLY A 19 -2.64 -27.03 4.38
CA GLY A 19 -3.05 -28.37 3.96
C GLY A 19 -3.77 -28.35 2.61
N LEU A 20 -4.69 -27.40 2.43
CA LEU A 20 -5.41 -27.20 1.18
C LEU A 20 -4.46 -26.82 0.02
N ALA A 21 -3.54 -25.88 0.26
CA ALA A 21 -2.56 -25.46 -0.74
C ALA A 21 -1.65 -26.60 -1.19
N VAL A 22 -1.13 -27.42 -0.25
CA VAL A 22 -0.30 -28.59 -0.58
C VAL A 22 -1.09 -29.63 -1.35
N THR A 23 -2.34 -29.89 -0.95
CA THR A 23 -3.21 -30.86 -1.62
C THR A 23 -3.53 -30.43 -3.05
N LEU A 24 -3.95 -29.18 -3.25
CA LEU A 24 -4.23 -28.63 -4.57
C LEU A 24 -3.00 -28.60 -5.47
N ASN A 25 -1.83 -28.24 -4.90
CA ASN A 25 -0.58 -28.26 -5.65
C ASN A 25 -0.24 -29.70 -6.13
N ARG A 26 -0.42 -30.71 -5.27
CA ARG A 26 -0.18 -32.11 -5.65
C ARG A 26 -1.16 -32.66 -6.68
N LEU A 27 -2.42 -32.22 -6.62
CA LEU A 27 -3.50 -32.78 -7.47
C LEU A 27 -3.66 -32.05 -8.82
N LYS A 28 -3.32 -30.74 -8.88
CA LYS A 28 -3.62 -29.90 -10.04
C LYS A 28 -2.43 -29.17 -10.65
N ASN A 29 -1.25 -29.25 -10.04
CA ASN A 29 -0.09 -28.52 -10.51
C ASN A 29 0.99 -29.51 -10.98
N ASP A 30 1.14 -29.64 -12.29
CA ASP A 30 2.16 -30.50 -12.90
C ASP A 30 3.53 -29.84 -12.97
N ASP A 31 3.58 -28.49 -12.89
CA ASP A 31 4.81 -27.71 -13.06
C ASP A 31 5.68 -27.69 -11.78
N ILE A 32 5.05 -27.74 -10.59
CA ILE A 32 5.75 -27.67 -9.31
C ILE A 32 5.58 -28.95 -8.51
N ARG A 33 6.60 -29.82 -8.56
CA ARG A 33 6.64 -31.07 -7.78
C ARG A 33 7.44 -30.87 -6.51
N LEU A 34 6.74 -30.79 -5.38
CA LEU A 34 7.38 -30.72 -4.05
C LEU A 34 7.86 -32.11 -3.65
N ASN A 35 9.16 -32.38 -3.75
CA ASN A 35 9.77 -33.59 -3.27
C ASN A 35 10.81 -33.28 -2.15
N PRO A 36 10.46 -33.43 -0.87
CA PRO A 36 11.36 -33.13 0.24
C PRO A 36 12.65 -33.97 0.25
N ARG A 37 12.63 -35.16 -0.37
CA ARG A 37 13.79 -36.08 -0.38
C ARG A 37 14.87 -35.68 -1.37
N THR A 38 14.53 -34.89 -2.39
CA THR A 38 15.46 -34.41 -3.42
C THR A 38 15.86 -32.95 -3.19
N PHE A 39 15.35 -32.32 -2.14
CA PHE A 39 15.65 -30.94 -1.83
C PHE A 39 17.12 -30.79 -1.44
N ARG A 40 17.86 -30.01 -2.24
CA ARG A 40 19.20 -29.54 -1.92
C ARG A 40 19.21 -28.03 -1.90
N PRO A 41 19.66 -27.39 -0.80
CA PRO A 41 19.71 -25.94 -0.73
C PRO A 41 20.78 -25.42 -1.73
N ASP A 42 20.35 -24.60 -2.67
CA ASP A 42 21.24 -23.87 -3.56
C ASP A 42 21.39 -22.44 -3.07
N PHE A 43 22.54 -22.13 -2.49
CA PHE A 43 22.84 -20.82 -1.92
C PHE A 43 22.86 -19.70 -2.98
N ARG A 44 23.16 -20.02 -4.24
CA ARG A 44 23.15 -19.06 -5.33
C ARG A 44 21.71 -18.67 -5.67
N LEU A 45 20.82 -19.64 -5.73
CA LEU A 45 19.39 -19.41 -5.93
C LEU A 45 18.77 -18.66 -4.75
N ILE A 46 19.11 -19.04 -3.52
CA ILE A 46 18.69 -18.35 -2.30
C ILE A 46 19.12 -16.88 -2.34
N GLY A 47 20.38 -16.60 -2.69
CA GLY A 47 20.89 -15.24 -2.86
C GLY A 47 20.10 -14.43 -3.88
N SER A 48 19.73 -15.02 -5.01
CA SER A 48 18.90 -14.38 -6.04
C SER A 48 17.48 -14.08 -5.53
N ILE A 49 16.88 -14.99 -4.76
CA ILE A 49 15.57 -14.79 -4.13
C ILE A 49 15.62 -13.61 -3.15
N TYR A 50 16.64 -13.56 -2.30
CA TYR A 50 16.81 -12.45 -1.35
C TYR A 50 17.11 -11.12 -2.04
N ALA A 51 17.88 -11.12 -3.11
CA ALA A 51 18.14 -9.90 -3.87
C ALA A 51 16.87 -9.23 -4.41
N ILE A 52 15.86 -10.03 -4.77
CA ILE A 52 14.55 -9.54 -5.22
C ILE A 52 13.63 -9.26 -4.02
N GLY A 53 13.70 -10.09 -2.99
CA GLY A 53 12.81 -10.02 -1.82
C GLY A 53 13.14 -8.90 -0.84
N VAL A 54 14.42 -8.55 -0.66
CA VAL A 54 14.84 -7.51 0.31
C VAL A 54 14.18 -6.15 0.05
N PRO A 55 14.09 -5.60 -1.17
CA PRO A 55 13.34 -4.37 -1.41
C PRO A 55 11.88 -4.44 -0.96
N SER A 56 11.21 -5.57 -1.17
CA SER A 56 9.82 -5.77 -0.75
C SER A 56 9.67 -5.85 0.77
N ILE A 57 10.60 -6.53 1.46
CA ILE A 57 10.67 -6.59 2.92
C ILE A 57 10.85 -5.18 3.50
N LEU A 58 11.78 -4.40 2.95
CA LEU A 58 12.02 -3.03 3.36
C LEU A 58 10.79 -2.14 3.16
N MET A 59 10.07 -2.29 2.03
CA MET A 59 8.82 -1.57 1.80
C MET A 59 7.76 -1.87 2.89
N MET A 60 7.60 -3.12 3.28
CA MET A 60 6.66 -3.50 4.34
C MET A 60 7.12 -2.98 5.71
N ALA A 61 8.41 -3.06 6.01
CA ALA A 61 9.00 -2.55 7.24
C ALA A 61 8.83 -1.02 7.38
N ILE A 62 9.01 -0.28 6.28
CA ILE A 62 8.78 1.18 6.24
C ILE A 62 7.37 1.53 6.71
N GLY A 63 6.34 0.79 6.25
CA GLY A 63 4.96 0.99 6.68
C GLY A 63 4.75 0.77 8.18
N SER A 64 5.37 -0.26 8.74
CA SER A 64 5.30 -0.54 10.17
C SER A 64 6.01 0.51 11.02
N VAL A 65 7.21 0.93 10.60
CA VAL A 65 7.98 2.01 11.26
C VAL A 65 7.21 3.32 11.21
N MET A 66 6.64 3.67 10.05
CA MET A 66 5.81 4.87 9.90
C MET A 66 4.61 4.84 10.86
N THR A 67 3.88 3.74 10.91
CA THR A 67 2.71 3.60 11.79
C THR A 67 3.10 3.76 13.26
N PHE A 68 4.21 3.14 13.68
CA PHE A 68 4.72 3.24 15.05
C PHE A 68 5.11 4.69 15.40
N LEU A 69 5.92 5.33 14.57
CA LEU A 69 6.39 6.70 14.82
C LEU A 69 5.25 7.72 14.74
N LEU A 70 4.31 7.55 13.81
CA LEU A 70 3.15 8.43 13.72
C LEU A 70 2.26 8.33 14.96
N ASN A 71 2.03 7.13 15.50
CA ASN A 71 1.31 6.97 16.77
C ASN A 71 2.01 7.70 17.91
N ILE A 72 3.35 7.64 18.01
CA ILE A 72 4.10 8.41 19.02
C ILE A 72 3.87 9.90 18.83
N ILE A 73 3.93 10.41 17.59
CA ILE A 73 3.69 11.84 17.31
C ILE A 73 2.27 12.22 17.72
N LEU A 74 1.25 11.42 17.38
CA LEU A 74 -0.14 11.71 17.71
C LEU A 74 -0.38 11.73 19.22
N ILE A 75 0.16 10.77 19.97
CA ILE A 75 -0.01 10.70 21.43
C ILE A 75 0.75 11.83 22.14
N THR A 76 1.93 12.19 21.66
CA THR A 76 2.82 13.12 22.35
C THR A 76 2.55 14.58 22.00
N TYR A 77 2.21 14.86 20.73
CA TYR A 77 2.20 16.22 20.17
C TYR A 77 0.85 16.68 19.63
N THR A 78 -0.27 16.01 19.97
CA THR A 78 -1.62 16.52 19.70
C THR A 78 -2.37 16.75 21.00
N ALA A 79 -3.30 17.71 21.04
CA ALA A 79 -4.10 17.95 22.23
C ALA A 79 -5.05 16.78 22.54
N ALA A 80 -5.56 16.13 21.51
CA ALA A 80 -6.44 14.96 21.63
C ALA A 80 -5.69 13.63 21.91
N ARG A 81 -4.36 13.63 21.98
CA ARG A 81 -3.50 12.51 22.41
C ARG A 81 -3.98 11.12 21.95
N GLU A 82 -4.38 10.26 22.91
CA GLU A 82 -4.86 8.88 22.66
C GLU A 82 -6.05 8.82 21.70
N LEU A 83 -6.91 9.85 21.71
CA LEU A 83 -8.05 9.93 20.80
C LEU A 83 -7.59 10.09 19.35
N SER A 84 -6.57 10.91 19.09
CA SER A 84 -5.97 11.04 17.74
C SER A 84 -5.35 9.71 17.26
N ALA A 85 -4.65 9.00 18.14
CA ALA A 85 -4.11 7.67 17.82
C ALA A 85 -5.24 6.64 17.56
N THR A 86 -6.32 6.69 18.31
CA THR A 86 -7.50 5.84 18.09
C THR A 86 -8.15 6.14 16.74
N VAL A 87 -8.34 7.41 16.40
CA VAL A 87 -8.84 7.86 15.09
C VAL A 87 -7.94 7.34 13.97
N PHE A 88 -6.62 7.43 14.12
CA PHE A 88 -5.68 6.89 13.15
C PHE A 88 -5.81 5.37 13.01
N GLY A 89 -5.98 4.63 14.10
CA GLY A 89 -6.20 3.19 14.08
C GLY A 89 -7.48 2.79 13.32
N VAL A 90 -8.58 3.52 13.52
CA VAL A 90 -9.83 3.32 12.78
C VAL A 90 -9.67 3.70 11.32
N TYR A 91 -9.03 4.84 11.03
CA TYR A 91 -8.68 5.21 9.68
C TYR A 91 -7.91 4.08 8.97
N PHE A 92 -6.90 3.50 9.63
CA PHE A 92 -6.08 2.44 9.03
C PHE A 92 -6.89 1.20 8.65
N LYS A 93 -7.87 0.82 9.48
CA LYS A 93 -8.81 -0.26 9.19
C LYS A 93 -9.72 0.07 8.00
N LEU A 94 -10.32 1.26 7.99
CA LEU A 94 -11.17 1.73 6.89
C LEU A 94 -10.38 1.82 5.59
N ASN A 95 -9.17 2.37 5.65
CA ASN A 95 -8.24 2.46 4.53
C ASN A 95 -7.92 1.08 3.92
N SER A 96 -7.76 0.05 4.76
CA SER A 96 -7.51 -1.31 4.30
C SER A 96 -8.65 -1.83 3.41
N PHE A 97 -9.91 -1.56 3.75
CA PHE A 97 -11.06 -1.93 2.90
C PHE A 97 -11.01 -1.26 1.52
N VAL A 98 -10.59 0.01 1.48
CA VAL A 98 -10.50 0.75 0.21
C VAL A 98 -9.30 0.28 -0.63
N PHE A 99 -8.15 -0.02 -0.01
CA PHE A 99 -6.94 -0.30 -0.77
C PHE A 99 -6.70 -1.79 -1.04
N MET A 100 -7.27 -2.73 -0.27
CA MET A 100 -7.10 -4.17 -0.52
C MET A 100 -7.50 -4.61 -1.94
N PRO A 101 -8.62 -4.18 -2.53
CA PRO A 101 -8.97 -4.53 -3.91
C PRO A 101 -7.98 -3.95 -4.93
N VAL A 102 -7.40 -2.77 -4.65
CA VAL A 102 -6.37 -2.17 -5.51
C VAL A 102 -5.08 -2.97 -5.48
N PHE A 103 -4.68 -3.47 -4.30
CA PHE A 103 -3.54 -4.39 -4.20
C PHE A 103 -3.82 -5.72 -4.92
N GLY A 104 -5.07 -6.23 -4.87
CA GLY A 104 -5.49 -7.38 -5.66
C GLY A 104 -5.36 -7.13 -7.16
N LEU A 105 -5.81 -5.99 -7.65
CA LEU A 105 -5.65 -5.57 -9.05
C LEU A 105 -4.16 -5.49 -9.44
N ASN A 106 -3.31 -4.93 -8.56
CA ASN A 106 -1.87 -4.85 -8.79
C ASN A 106 -1.23 -6.23 -8.95
N ASN A 107 -1.57 -7.18 -8.07
CA ASN A 107 -1.06 -8.55 -8.17
C ASN A 107 -1.46 -9.23 -9.49
N GLY A 108 -2.63 -8.90 -10.03
CA GLY A 108 -3.07 -9.38 -11.34
C GLY A 108 -2.37 -8.71 -12.53
N ILE A 109 -2.03 -7.43 -12.40
CA ILE A 109 -1.43 -6.64 -13.48
C ILE A 109 0.07 -6.91 -13.64
N ILE A 110 0.80 -7.19 -12.55
CA ILE A 110 2.24 -7.45 -12.57
C ILE A 110 2.62 -8.53 -13.59
N PRO A 111 2.03 -9.73 -13.59
CA PRO A 111 2.37 -10.77 -14.57
C PRO A 111 1.99 -10.38 -16.01
N ILE A 112 0.89 -9.64 -16.21
CA ILE A 112 0.47 -9.20 -17.54
C ILE A 112 1.47 -8.20 -18.12
N VAL A 113 1.90 -7.24 -17.33
CA VAL A 113 2.91 -6.24 -17.75
C VAL A 113 4.26 -6.91 -18.00
N ALA A 114 4.71 -7.80 -17.09
CA ALA A 114 5.96 -8.52 -17.21
C ALA A 114 5.99 -9.42 -18.45
N TYR A 115 4.92 -10.14 -18.74
CA TYR A 115 4.78 -10.98 -19.93
C TYR A 115 4.89 -10.17 -21.23
N ASN A 116 4.13 -9.07 -21.33
CA ASN A 116 4.14 -8.23 -22.54
C ASN A 116 5.48 -7.48 -22.70
N TYR A 117 6.14 -7.16 -21.59
CA TYR A 117 7.50 -6.62 -21.61
C TYR A 117 8.50 -7.65 -22.19
N GLY A 118 8.47 -8.90 -21.71
CA GLY A 118 9.28 -10.00 -22.24
C GLY A 118 9.00 -10.31 -23.71
N ALA A 119 7.73 -10.22 -24.13
CA ALA A 119 7.30 -10.35 -25.51
C ALA A 119 7.64 -9.13 -26.41
N ARG A 120 8.26 -8.09 -25.84
CA ARG A 120 8.58 -6.81 -26.50
C ARG A 120 7.37 -6.12 -27.14
N ASN A 121 6.18 -6.31 -26.59
CA ASN A 121 4.95 -5.69 -27.09
C ASN A 121 4.58 -4.46 -26.23
N ARG A 122 5.16 -3.31 -26.60
CA ARG A 122 4.92 -2.04 -25.88
C ARG A 122 3.43 -1.64 -25.87
N ARG A 123 2.72 -1.83 -26.99
CA ARG A 123 1.32 -1.42 -27.12
C ARG A 123 0.43 -2.16 -26.12
N ARG A 124 0.48 -3.49 -26.08
CA ARG A 124 -0.31 -4.31 -25.12
C ARG A 124 0.09 -4.04 -23.67
N MET A 125 1.39 -3.87 -23.41
CA MET A 125 1.88 -3.51 -22.09
C MET A 125 1.30 -2.19 -21.61
N MET A 126 1.36 -1.13 -22.44
CA MET A 126 0.83 0.19 -22.07
C MET A 126 -0.70 0.21 -21.98
N GLN A 127 -1.41 -0.59 -22.76
CA GLN A 127 -2.85 -0.78 -22.61
C GLN A 127 -3.19 -1.40 -21.25
N ALA A 128 -2.47 -2.45 -20.84
CA ALA A 128 -2.65 -3.05 -19.52
C ALA A 128 -2.40 -2.05 -18.38
N VAL A 129 -1.32 -1.27 -18.47
CA VAL A 129 -1.01 -0.21 -17.50
C VAL A 129 -2.12 0.84 -17.45
N LYS A 130 -2.58 1.33 -18.62
CA LYS A 130 -3.66 2.33 -18.69
C LYS A 130 -4.96 1.80 -18.06
N LEU A 131 -5.35 0.57 -18.38
CA LEU A 131 -6.55 -0.05 -17.81
C LEU A 131 -6.42 -0.24 -16.29
N ALA A 132 -5.25 -0.65 -15.80
CA ALA A 132 -4.98 -0.77 -14.37
C ALA A 132 -5.17 0.57 -13.63
N VAL A 133 -4.59 1.64 -14.19
CA VAL A 133 -4.73 2.98 -13.59
C VAL A 133 -6.20 3.43 -13.62
N VAL A 134 -6.92 3.22 -14.72
CA VAL A 134 -8.34 3.60 -14.84
C VAL A 134 -9.19 2.82 -13.83
N TYR A 135 -9.05 1.49 -13.74
CA TYR A 135 -9.82 0.68 -12.79
C TYR A 135 -9.47 1.01 -11.34
N ALA A 136 -8.19 1.17 -11.02
CA ALA A 136 -7.77 1.58 -9.69
C ALA A 136 -8.34 2.97 -9.33
N ALA A 137 -8.25 3.94 -10.23
CA ALA A 137 -8.77 5.29 -10.02
C ALA A 137 -10.30 5.30 -9.86
N SER A 138 -11.04 4.55 -10.71
CA SER A 138 -12.50 4.44 -10.62
C SER A 138 -12.94 3.83 -9.28
N TYR A 139 -12.25 2.78 -8.83
CA TYR A 139 -12.57 2.15 -7.55
C TYR A 139 -12.22 3.05 -6.36
N ILE A 140 -11.04 3.67 -6.38
CA ILE A 140 -10.59 4.58 -5.32
C ILE A 140 -11.45 5.83 -5.22
N LEU A 141 -12.04 6.27 -6.34
CA LEU A 141 -13.01 7.37 -6.35
C LEU A 141 -14.21 7.06 -5.44
N LEU A 142 -14.68 5.81 -5.39
CA LEU A 142 -15.73 5.40 -4.45
C LEU A 142 -15.27 5.53 -2.99
N GLY A 143 -14.03 5.13 -2.70
CA GLY A 143 -13.43 5.33 -1.38
C GLY A 143 -13.31 6.81 -1.00
N LEU A 144 -12.83 7.64 -1.93
CA LEU A 144 -12.75 9.09 -1.75
C LEU A 144 -14.14 9.70 -1.44
N LEU A 145 -15.15 9.33 -2.22
CA LEU A 145 -16.53 9.80 -2.00
C LEU A 145 -17.07 9.35 -0.63
N ALA A 146 -16.83 8.09 -0.24
CA ALA A 146 -17.23 7.57 1.07
C ALA A 146 -16.57 8.35 2.22
N PHE A 147 -15.27 8.59 2.14
CA PHE A 147 -14.51 9.29 3.19
C PHE A 147 -14.83 10.79 3.27
N THR A 148 -15.24 11.41 2.17
CA THR A 148 -15.60 12.84 2.15
C THR A 148 -17.06 13.09 2.49
N LEU A 149 -17.99 12.27 1.97
CA LEU A 149 -19.43 12.49 2.11
C LEU A 149 -20.00 11.89 3.41
N ILE A 150 -19.55 10.69 3.80
CA ILE A 150 -20.13 9.95 4.94
C ILE A 150 -19.09 9.55 6.02
N PRO A 151 -18.15 10.43 6.42
CA PRO A 151 -17.13 10.07 7.42
C PRO A 151 -17.72 9.74 8.79
N GLY A 152 -18.80 10.42 9.20
CA GLY A 152 -19.48 10.16 10.48
C GLY A 152 -20.05 8.74 10.60
N PRO A 153 -20.90 8.30 9.67
CA PRO A 153 -21.34 6.89 9.61
C PRO A 153 -20.21 5.87 9.60
N LEU A 154 -19.13 6.12 8.84
CA LEU A 154 -17.96 5.22 8.82
C LEU A 154 -17.29 5.08 10.17
N LEU A 155 -17.13 6.17 10.92
CA LEU A 155 -16.58 6.15 12.26
C LEU A 155 -17.53 5.44 13.26
N ARG A 156 -18.84 5.64 13.13
CA ARG A 156 -19.84 5.00 14.01
C ARG A 156 -19.87 3.47 13.88
N ILE A 157 -19.45 2.89 12.76
CA ILE A 157 -19.25 1.43 12.65
C ILE A 157 -18.26 0.91 13.70
N PHE A 158 -17.33 1.76 14.15
CA PHE A 158 -16.33 1.43 15.17
C PHE A 158 -16.70 1.96 16.56
N ASN A 159 -17.99 2.18 16.83
CA ASN A 159 -18.51 2.70 18.12
C ASN A 159 -17.88 4.04 18.53
N ALA A 160 -17.67 4.94 17.56
CA ALA A 160 -17.09 6.25 17.81
C ALA A 160 -17.97 7.09 18.74
N SER A 161 -17.39 7.62 19.82
CA SER A 161 -18.00 8.62 20.69
C SER A 161 -18.16 9.97 19.96
N GLU A 162 -19.00 10.87 20.47
CA GLU A 162 -19.14 12.21 19.89
C GLU A 162 -17.81 12.99 19.88
N GLU A 163 -16.97 12.78 20.89
CA GLU A 163 -15.63 13.38 20.96
C GLU A 163 -14.72 12.81 19.86
N MET A 164 -14.77 11.49 19.61
CA MET A 164 -14.06 10.85 18.54
C MET A 164 -14.55 11.30 17.15
N LEU A 165 -15.84 11.56 16.98
CA LEU A 165 -16.39 12.12 15.73
C LEU A 165 -15.86 13.53 15.47
N ARG A 166 -15.75 14.36 16.52
CA ARG A 166 -15.22 15.72 16.41
C ARG A 166 -13.79 15.76 15.87
N VAL A 167 -12.93 14.86 16.31
CA VAL A 167 -11.53 14.76 15.85
C VAL A 167 -11.41 13.97 14.53
N GLY A 168 -12.21 12.90 14.40
CA GLY A 168 -12.09 11.94 13.32
C GLY A 168 -12.69 12.39 11.99
N ILE A 169 -13.78 13.15 11.99
CA ILE A 169 -14.41 13.61 10.75
C ILE A 169 -13.46 14.48 9.92
N PRO A 170 -12.82 15.52 10.49
CA PRO A 170 -11.82 16.28 9.75
C PRO A 170 -10.64 15.43 9.29
N ALA A 171 -10.14 14.53 10.14
CA ALA A 171 -9.04 13.63 9.83
C ALA A 171 -9.34 12.79 8.59
N ILE A 172 -10.48 12.07 8.60
CA ILE A 172 -10.88 11.18 7.51
C ILE A 172 -11.12 11.95 6.21
N ARG A 173 -11.74 13.13 6.26
CA ARG A 173 -11.94 13.97 5.08
C ARG A 173 -10.64 14.44 4.47
N ILE A 174 -9.72 14.94 5.29
CA ILE A 174 -8.41 15.42 4.82
C ILE A 174 -7.62 14.29 4.17
N ILE A 175 -7.53 13.14 4.83
CA ILE A 175 -6.78 12.00 4.30
C ILE A 175 -7.49 11.42 3.07
N GLY A 176 -8.80 11.26 3.11
CA GLY A 176 -9.60 10.72 2.01
C GLY A 176 -9.47 11.53 0.71
N SER A 177 -9.31 12.85 0.80
CA SER A 177 -9.14 13.73 -0.37
C SER A 177 -7.93 13.38 -1.24
N THR A 178 -6.95 12.65 -0.69
CA THR A 178 -5.70 12.29 -1.37
C THR A 178 -5.69 10.89 -1.97
N PHE A 179 -6.75 10.12 -1.79
CA PHE A 179 -6.83 8.73 -2.22
C PHE A 179 -6.55 8.53 -3.71
N LEU A 180 -6.97 9.46 -4.55
CA LEU A 180 -6.73 9.38 -5.99
C LEU A 180 -5.24 9.43 -6.33
N PHE A 181 -4.46 10.25 -5.60
CA PHE A 181 -3.01 10.33 -5.75
C PHE A 181 -2.36 9.02 -5.30
N ALA A 182 -2.77 8.51 -4.12
CA ALA A 182 -2.28 7.25 -3.60
C ALA A 182 -2.53 6.08 -4.56
N GLY A 183 -3.73 5.97 -5.11
CA GLY A 183 -4.08 4.93 -6.07
C GLY A 183 -3.26 4.96 -7.34
N THR A 184 -3.00 6.15 -7.86
CA THR A 184 -2.13 6.33 -9.03
C THR A 184 -0.69 5.89 -8.72
N CYS A 185 -0.17 6.26 -7.56
CA CYS A 185 1.17 5.84 -7.13
C CYS A 185 1.28 4.32 -6.95
N ILE A 186 0.24 3.69 -6.39
CA ILE A 186 0.19 2.23 -6.20
C ILE A 186 0.16 1.51 -7.57
N ALA A 187 -0.69 1.96 -8.50
CA ALA A 187 -0.76 1.37 -9.84
C ALA A 187 0.56 1.52 -10.62
N MET A 188 1.23 2.67 -10.53
CA MET A 188 2.55 2.86 -11.14
C MET A 188 3.64 2.04 -10.43
N GLY A 189 3.52 1.86 -9.12
CA GLY A 189 4.41 1.01 -8.34
C GLY A 189 4.41 -0.44 -8.80
N SER A 190 3.26 -0.98 -9.22
CA SER A 190 3.19 -2.33 -9.78
C SER A 190 3.91 -2.45 -11.14
N VAL A 191 3.93 -1.37 -11.94
CA VAL A 191 4.70 -1.34 -13.19
C VAL A 191 6.21 -1.39 -12.90
N PHE A 192 6.68 -0.64 -11.89
CA PHE A 192 8.09 -0.72 -11.47
C PHE A 192 8.47 -2.15 -11.06
N GLN A 193 7.62 -2.82 -10.28
CA GLN A 193 7.86 -4.20 -9.85
C GLN A 193 7.82 -5.18 -11.04
N ALA A 194 6.85 -5.05 -11.94
CA ALA A 194 6.71 -5.89 -13.12
C ALA A 194 7.90 -5.83 -14.06
N LEU A 195 8.56 -4.68 -14.15
CA LEU A 195 9.75 -4.46 -14.99
C LEU A 195 11.08 -4.74 -14.26
N GLY A 196 11.04 -5.24 -13.02
CA GLY A 196 12.23 -5.55 -12.23
C GLY A 196 12.85 -4.34 -11.50
N TYR A 197 12.19 -3.18 -11.53
CA TYR A 197 12.64 -1.96 -10.83
C TYR A 197 11.98 -1.79 -9.45
N GLY A 198 11.91 -2.84 -8.67
CA GLY A 198 11.33 -2.82 -7.31
C GLY A 198 11.96 -1.78 -6.37
N THR A 199 13.23 -1.43 -6.60
CA THR A 199 13.92 -0.34 -5.89
C THR A 199 13.25 1.03 -6.09
N TYR A 200 12.62 1.29 -7.24
CA TYR A 200 11.88 2.54 -7.45
C TYR A 200 10.65 2.62 -6.56
N SER A 201 9.89 1.52 -6.43
CA SER A 201 8.77 1.43 -5.50
C SER A 201 9.22 1.64 -4.05
N MET A 202 10.37 1.06 -3.68
CA MET A 202 10.96 1.26 -2.35
C MET A 202 11.33 2.72 -2.11
N ILE A 203 11.97 3.39 -3.07
CA ILE A 203 12.35 4.82 -2.97
C ILE A 203 11.10 5.70 -2.79
N VAL A 204 10.03 5.46 -3.58
CA VAL A 204 8.76 6.18 -3.45
C VAL A 204 8.16 5.98 -2.06
N SER A 205 8.12 4.73 -1.56
CA SER A 205 7.59 4.42 -0.23
C SER A 205 8.41 5.06 0.88
N PHE A 206 9.73 5.01 0.78
CA PHE A 206 10.65 5.63 1.74
C PHE A 206 10.47 7.15 1.77
N ALA A 207 10.53 7.80 0.62
CA ALA A 207 10.35 9.24 0.50
C ALA A 207 8.99 9.69 1.06
N ARG A 208 7.91 9.00 0.67
CA ARG A 208 6.56 9.31 1.15
C ARG A 208 6.43 9.18 2.66
N GLN A 209 6.81 8.05 3.21
CA GLN A 209 6.44 7.69 4.59
C GLN A 209 7.43 8.21 5.62
N LEU A 210 8.73 8.10 5.36
CA LEU A 210 9.75 8.47 6.35
C LEU A 210 10.29 9.88 6.15
N VAL A 211 10.50 10.31 4.90
CA VAL A 211 11.12 11.61 4.61
C VAL A 211 10.10 12.74 4.61
N VAL A 212 8.88 12.51 4.16
CA VAL A 212 7.88 13.58 4.03
C VAL A 212 6.80 13.47 5.10
N LEU A 213 6.12 12.32 5.23
CA LEU A 213 4.99 12.18 6.16
C LEU A 213 5.40 12.43 7.61
N LEU A 214 6.42 11.74 8.12
CA LEU A 214 6.79 11.84 9.53
C LEU A 214 7.30 13.22 9.92
N PRO A 215 8.22 13.85 9.18
CA PRO A 215 8.67 15.21 9.52
C PRO A 215 7.54 16.25 9.42
N SER A 216 6.70 16.17 8.38
CA SER A 216 5.56 17.09 8.26
C SER A 216 4.52 16.86 9.36
N ALA A 217 4.24 15.60 9.73
CA ALA A 217 3.36 15.29 10.85
C ALA A 217 3.90 15.85 12.17
N TYR A 218 5.19 15.70 12.44
CA TYR A 218 5.84 16.26 13.63
C TYR A 218 5.74 17.79 13.68
N ILE A 219 6.07 18.46 12.58
CA ILE A 219 6.02 19.92 12.48
C ILE A 219 4.58 20.43 12.67
N LEU A 220 3.62 19.84 11.94
CA LEU A 220 2.23 20.24 11.99
C LEU A 220 1.57 19.94 13.34
N ALA A 221 1.94 18.82 13.99
CA ALA A 221 1.47 18.51 15.34
C ALA A 221 1.98 19.56 16.36
N ARG A 222 3.25 19.96 16.26
CA ARG A 222 3.82 21.05 17.10
C ARG A 222 3.13 22.38 16.89
N ILE A 223 2.86 22.74 15.63
CA ILE A 223 2.12 23.97 15.30
C ILE A 223 0.69 23.87 15.85
N GLY A 224 0.03 22.74 15.67
CA GLY A 224 -1.33 22.47 16.18
C GLY A 224 -1.42 22.63 17.70
N MET A 225 -0.46 22.09 18.46
CA MET A 225 -0.40 22.29 19.92
C MET A 225 -0.29 23.77 20.31
N ASN A 226 0.51 24.54 19.58
CA ASN A 226 0.74 25.96 19.90
C ASN A 226 -0.44 26.85 19.49
N THR A 227 -1.18 26.46 18.46
CA THR A 227 -2.30 27.24 17.90
C THR A 227 -3.68 26.76 18.37
N GLY A 228 -3.75 25.63 19.06
CA GLY A 228 -5.01 24.99 19.46
C GLY A 228 -5.78 24.35 18.30
N VAL A 229 -5.13 24.05 17.19
CA VAL A 229 -5.75 23.51 15.95
C VAL A 229 -5.31 22.07 15.71
N ASP A 230 -6.02 21.11 16.29
CA ASP A 230 -5.64 19.68 16.29
C ASP A 230 -5.65 18.99 14.93
N TRP A 231 -6.45 19.48 13.99
CA TRP A 231 -6.58 18.83 12.67
C TRP A 231 -5.38 19.08 11.75
N LEU A 232 -4.48 20.01 12.09
CA LEU A 232 -3.31 20.33 11.26
C LEU A 232 -2.41 19.13 11.01
N VAL A 233 -2.26 18.24 11.97
CA VAL A 233 -1.42 17.03 11.83
C VAL A 233 -1.84 16.17 10.64
N TRP A 234 -3.13 16.13 10.32
CA TRP A 234 -3.66 15.33 9.21
C TRP A 234 -3.29 15.85 7.83
N LEU A 235 -2.90 17.13 7.71
CA LEU A 235 -2.38 17.70 6.47
C LEU A 235 -1.04 17.07 6.04
N SER A 236 -0.35 16.38 6.94
CA SER A 236 0.86 15.63 6.59
C SER A 236 0.60 14.57 5.51
N PHE A 237 -0.59 13.98 5.49
CA PHE A 237 -0.96 13.00 4.47
C PHE A 237 -1.06 13.61 3.07
N PRO A 238 -1.83 14.69 2.81
CA PRO A 238 -1.80 15.40 1.53
C PRO A 238 -0.39 15.79 1.08
N ILE A 239 0.41 16.34 1.98
CA ILE A 239 1.79 16.74 1.66
C ILE A 239 2.61 15.53 1.21
N ALA A 240 2.50 14.41 1.92
CA ALA A 240 3.20 13.17 1.59
C ALA A 240 2.72 12.56 0.27
N GLU A 241 1.41 12.58 -0.01
CA GLU A 241 0.86 12.02 -1.25
C GLU A 241 1.24 12.87 -2.47
N VAL A 242 1.27 14.19 -2.36
CA VAL A 242 1.75 15.07 -3.44
C VAL A 242 3.23 14.79 -3.71
N ALA A 243 4.07 14.69 -2.68
CA ALA A 243 5.49 14.36 -2.84
C ALA A 243 5.69 12.97 -3.45
N SER A 244 4.87 12.00 -3.04
CA SER A 244 4.85 10.65 -3.60
C SER A 244 4.50 10.66 -5.09
N LEU A 245 3.46 11.40 -5.48
CA LEU A 245 3.05 11.53 -6.86
C LEU A 245 4.17 12.15 -7.72
N ILE A 246 4.78 13.24 -7.26
CA ILE A 246 5.90 13.88 -7.96
C ILE A 246 7.05 12.89 -8.14
N THR A 247 7.47 12.22 -7.07
CA THR A 247 8.55 11.22 -7.11
C THR A 247 8.23 10.08 -8.07
N THR A 248 7.00 9.57 -8.01
CA THR A 248 6.52 8.49 -8.88
C THR A 248 6.54 8.91 -10.35
N LEU A 249 6.07 10.10 -10.67
CA LEU A 249 6.04 10.62 -12.04
C LEU A 249 7.46 10.82 -12.60
N ILE A 250 8.38 11.35 -11.79
CA ILE A 250 9.79 11.51 -12.18
C ILE A 250 10.41 10.15 -12.51
N LEU A 251 10.27 9.17 -11.61
CA LEU A 251 10.81 7.83 -11.80
C LEU A 251 10.15 7.09 -12.96
N PHE A 252 8.82 7.25 -13.12
CA PHE A 252 8.09 6.65 -14.24
C PHE A 252 8.53 7.25 -15.58
N ARG A 253 8.70 8.58 -15.66
CA ARG A 253 9.21 9.25 -16.87
C ARG A 253 10.61 8.75 -17.24
N ARG A 254 11.49 8.56 -16.24
CA ARG A 254 12.83 7.99 -16.45
C ARG A 254 12.76 6.54 -16.95
N LEU A 255 11.92 5.72 -16.32
CA LEU A 255 11.70 4.33 -16.72
C LEU A 255 11.11 4.25 -18.14
N TYR A 256 10.10 5.07 -18.42
CA TYR A 256 9.47 5.13 -19.72
C TYR A 256 10.51 5.46 -20.83
N LYS A 257 11.29 6.52 -20.64
CA LYS A 257 12.29 6.96 -21.63
C LYS A 257 13.37 5.92 -21.87
N ASN A 258 13.87 5.28 -20.81
CA ASN A 258 15.04 4.42 -20.90
C ASN A 258 14.72 2.93 -21.20
N VAL A 259 13.51 2.48 -20.82
CA VAL A 259 13.16 1.05 -20.86
C VAL A 259 11.95 0.79 -21.77
N ILE A 260 10.90 1.60 -21.65
CA ILE A 260 9.63 1.34 -22.35
C ILE A 260 9.64 1.91 -23.77
N ALA A 261 10.11 3.15 -23.94
CA ALA A 261 10.10 3.82 -25.24
C ALA A 261 10.95 3.10 -26.32
N PRO A 262 12.10 2.46 -25.98
CA PRO A 262 12.89 1.72 -26.96
C PRO A 262 12.26 0.40 -27.43
N LEU A 263 11.19 -0.07 -26.77
CA LEU A 263 10.51 -1.30 -27.18
C LEU A 263 9.74 -1.10 -28.51
N PRO A 264 9.74 -2.10 -29.40
CA PRO A 264 8.91 -2.06 -30.60
C PRO A 264 7.43 -1.99 -30.23
N GLU A 265 6.62 -1.40 -31.11
CA GLU A 265 5.18 -1.23 -30.83
C GLU A 265 4.43 -2.56 -30.76
N GLY A 266 4.97 -3.61 -31.39
CA GLY A 266 4.33 -4.95 -31.45
C GLY A 266 3.10 -4.95 -32.36
N ASN A 267 2.89 -6.07 -33.03
CA ASN A 267 1.66 -6.29 -33.81
C ASN A 267 0.49 -6.64 -32.84
N LEU A 268 -0.74 -6.34 -33.28
CA LEU A 268 -1.98 -6.70 -32.57
C LEU A 268 -2.08 -8.19 -32.35
#